data_e485e07098be579cbd617c9cba1d0673
#
_entry.id   e485e07098be579cbd617c9cba1d0673
#
_cell.length_a   1.000
_cell.length_b   1.000
_cell.length_c   1.000
_cell.angle_alpha   90.00
_cell.angle_beta   90.00
_cell.angle_gamma   90.00
#
_symmetry.space_group_name_H-M   'P 1'
#
loop_
_entity.id
_entity.type
_entity.pdbx_description
1 polymer ?
#
loop_
_entity_poly.entity_id
_entity_poly.type
_entity_poly.pdbx_seq_one_letter_code
_entity_poly.pdbx_strand_id
1 'polypeptide(L)'
;MKKRMLTLPLLSLAICGYAQAQADCIEGNPVMKINETSTFEAPKNETVARYDWTAPIGCKVVSGQGTPSVEISSSFLSQDSTVRLIRTFTDEHKDTLETPIKFCRYVQSIQDHTIAPGETINIGGKDYSEADIYYTPAEGENACGQVVAHRLTVEPKTCSYADMTKPYLHTAEETAIWNRSKTSFEKTPKVIYGTSKDQLTQTLEGTIDNLSEDGFPYYWNSIRLIGLQPNTVYYYQAISDDKKSKVCHFRTMPTPKSHEPMRILLMGDHQIKSRSGYEWLMKAAQRKIEEKYGDLTENINMIMNIGDQVDVGTLDQYEQIHLFKSQLMSPYLPIMTAVGNHETYNDPGMQRYAAHYHYENLTYQGISSGTENYYAYQAGRILFVVLSTEHTGDAQKEWVRKIVDAAKKDDSVDFIISVNHRPIQAEQYVGDISAWVRNEIIPILSETPKHVLNY
;
A
#
# COMPACT_ATOMS: atom_id res chain seq x y z
N MET A 1 22.56 50.06 -17.94
CA MET A 1 22.25 50.25 -16.52
C MET A 1 22.13 48.87 -15.87
N LYS A 2 23.17 48.46 -15.11
CA LYS A 2 23.22 47.16 -14.40
C LYS A 2 22.46 47.31 -13.08
N LYS A 3 21.33 46.60 -12.88
CA LYS A 3 20.69 46.44 -11.58
C LYS A 3 21.45 45.38 -10.78
N ARG A 4 22.07 45.82 -9.69
CA ARG A 4 22.65 44.95 -8.65
C ARG A 4 21.50 44.27 -7.92
N MET A 5 21.47 42.95 -7.88
CA MET A 5 20.68 42.16 -6.93
C MET A 5 21.35 42.30 -5.56
N LEU A 6 20.64 42.87 -4.61
CA LEU A 6 21.00 42.80 -3.18
C LEU A 6 20.53 41.43 -2.68
N THR A 7 21.45 40.60 -2.31
CA THR A 7 21.20 39.44 -1.46
C THR A 7 21.08 39.93 -0.04
N LEU A 8 19.84 39.88 0.52
CA LEU A 8 19.66 40.03 1.97
C LEU A 8 20.04 38.68 2.64
N PRO A 9 20.77 38.73 3.76
CA PRO A 9 21.00 37.54 4.57
C PRO A 9 19.69 37.16 5.28
N LEU A 10 19.40 35.85 5.26
CA LEU A 10 18.32 35.26 6.08
C LEU A 10 18.60 35.56 7.55
N LEU A 11 17.74 36.40 8.12
CA LEU A 11 17.69 36.66 9.55
C LEU A 11 17.08 35.41 10.21
N SER A 12 17.89 34.67 10.98
CA SER A 12 17.41 33.67 11.91
C SER A 12 16.57 34.35 12.99
N LEU A 13 15.23 34.29 12.86
CA LEU A 13 14.36 34.76 13.96
C LEU A 13 14.32 33.68 15.04
N ALA A 14 15.03 33.91 16.12
CA ALA A 14 14.80 33.22 17.37
C ALA A 14 13.44 33.68 17.93
N ILE A 15 12.46 32.76 17.93
CA ILE A 15 11.17 33.02 18.61
C ILE A 15 11.32 32.64 20.08
N CYS A 16 12.02 33.43 20.84
CA CYS A 16 11.85 33.55 22.27
C CYS A 16 10.78 34.59 22.55
N GLY A 17 9.71 34.21 23.26
CA GLY A 17 8.61 35.12 23.63
C GLY A 17 9.09 36.36 24.34
N TYR A 18 8.38 37.46 24.13
CA TYR A 18 8.70 38.83 24.62
C TYR A 18 8.89 38.87 26.13
N ALA A 19 10.01 39.54 26.48
CA ALA A 19 10.39 40.25 27.73
C ALA A 19 11.21 39.48 28.78
N GLN A 20 12.32 40.09 29.04
CA GLN A 20 13.28 40.02 30.14
C GLN A 20 14.43 39.01 29.99
N ALA A 21 15.66 39.63 29.99
CA ALA A 21 16.98 39.05 30.16
C ALA A 21 17.28 37.88 29.21
N GLN A 22 18.36 37.96 28.49
CA GLN A 22 18.88 36.96 27.58
C GLN A 22 18.56 35.55 28.09
N ALA A 23 17.37 35.05 27.75
CA ALA A 23 16.88 33.77 28.24
C ALA A 23 17.71 32.67 27.61
N ASP A 24 18.17 31.75 28.41
CA ASP A 24 18.78 30.47 27.98
C ASP A 24 17.84 29.75 27.05
N CYS A 25 18.13 29.76 25.76
CA CYS A 25 17.32 29.06 24.73
C CYS A 25 18.21 28.09 23.96
N ILE A 26 17.64 26.97 23.51
CA ILE A 26 18.27 26.11 22.53
C ILE A 26 18.31 26.87 21.19
N GLU A 27 19.52 27.05 20.64
CA GLU A 27 19.72 27.63 19.33
C GLU A 27 19.61 26.55 18.26
N GLY A 28 18.93 26.83 17.16
CA GLY A 28 18.74 25.92 16.03
C GLY A 28 17.56 26.33 15.16
N ASN A 29 17.42 25.67 14.03
CA ASN A 29 16.28 25.94 13.15
C ASN A 29 15.01 25.29 13.72
N PRO A 30 13.98 26.04 14.11
CA PRO A 30 12.73 25.49 14.62
C PRO A 30 11.90 24.77 13.54
N VAL A 31 12.34 24.82 12.28
CA VAL A 31 11.69 24.17 11.14
C VAL A 31 12.69 23.18 10.52
N MET A 32 12.40 21.89 10.65
CA MET A 32 13.19 20.81 10.07
C MET A 32 12.52 20.28 8.82
N LYS A 33 13.31 19.92 7.81
CA LYS A 33 12.82 19.16 6.67
C LYS A 33 12.87 17.67 6.97
N ILE A 34 11.96 16.93 6.37
CA ILE A 34 11.93 15.46 6.45
C ILE A 34 13.16 14.86 5.77
N ASN A 35 13.76 13.82 6.38
CA ASN A 35 14.98 13.14 5.93
C ASN A 35 16.23 14.02 5.87
N GLU A 36 16.29 15.08 6.68
CA GLU A 36 17.47 15.91 6.83
C GLU A 36 17.98 15.87 8.29
N THR A 37 19.25 16.24 8.47
CA THR A 37 19.87 16.41 9.79
C THR A 37 19.97 17.87 10.10
N SER A 38 19.64 18.25 11.33
CA SER A 38 19.73 19.62 11.86
C SER A 38 20.55 19.64 13.13
N THR A 39 21.32 20.73 13.32
CA THR A 39 22.15 20.93 14.50
C THR A 39 21.41 21.85 15.48
N PHE A 40 21.46 21.51 16.76
CA PHE A 40 20.97 22.33 17.86
C PHE A 40 22.08 22.56 18.87
N GLU A 41 22.14 23.75 19.42
CA GLU A 41 23.17 24.17 20.37
C GLU A 41 22.55 24.61 21.68
N ALA A 42 23.15 24.16 22.75
CA ALA A 42 22.84 24.64 24.10
C ALA A 42 23.37 26.05 24.31
N PRO A 43 22.70 26.90 25.08
CA PRO A 43 23.26 28.22 25.49
C PRO A 43 24.57 27.97 26.27
N LYS A 44 25.55 28.79 25.96
CA LYS A 44 26.90 28.70 26.56
C LYS A 44 26.81 28.94 28.09
N ASN A 45 27.26 27.97 28.84
CA ASN A 45 27.37 28.09 30.28
C ASN A 45 28.50 27.19 30.80
N GLU A 46 29.51 27.78 31.44
CA GLU A 46 30.71 27.08 31.89
C GLU A 46 30.48 26.17 33.10
N THR A 47 29.32 26.28 33.76
CA THR A 47 29.00 25.49 34.94
C THR A 47 28.18 24.23 34.63
N VAL A 48 27.86 23.98 33.34
CA VAL A 48 27.16 22.75 32.93
C VAL A 48 28.15 21.60 32.83
N ALA A 49 27.91 20.57 33.62
CA ALA A 49 28.72 19.35 33.66
C ALA A 49 28.25 18.29 32.66
N ARG A 50 26.95 18.29 32.30
CA ARG A 50 26.38 17.29 31.38
C ARG A 50 25.16 17.83 30.63
N TYR A 51 25.03 17.39 29.37
CA TYR A 51 23.93 17.70 28.44
C TYR A 51 23.21 16.42 28.04
N ASP A 52 21.93 16.29 28.37
CA ASP A 52 21.09 15.15 27.94
C ASP A 52 20.02 15.63 26.96
N TRP A 53 20.23 15.31 25.68
CA TRP A 53 19.35 15.69 24.59
C TRP A 53 18.28 14.65 24.33
N THR A 54 17.07 15.10 24.04
CA THR A 54 15.97 14.26 23.55
C THR A 54 15.48 14.85 22.22
N ALA A 55 15.47 13.99 21.20
CA ALA A 55 15.00 14.35 19.87
C ALA A 55 13.47 14.42 19.80
N PRO A 56 12.89 15.18 18.86
CA PRO A 56 11.46 15.14 18.58
C PRO A 56 10.96 13.75 18.22
N ILE A 57 9.64 13.54 18.34
CA ILE A 57 8.99 12.26 18.02
C ILE A 57 9.35 11.83 16.58
N GLY A 58 9.81 10.58 16.40
CA GLY A 58 10.20 10.02 15.11
C GLY A 58 11.57 10.49 14.58
N CYS A 59 12.33 11.27 15.39
CA CYS A 59 13.71 11.67 15.11
C CYS A 59 14.71 10.87 15.94
N LYS A 60 15.99 10.94 15.53
CA LYS A 60 17.11 10.30 16.25
C LYS A 60 18.23 11.31 16.48
N VAL A 61 18.82 11.27 17.67
CA VAL A 61 20.13 11.89 17.93
C VAL A 61 21.17 11.06 17.19
N VAL A 62 21.88 11.65 16.24
CA VAL A 62 22.92 11.00 15.45
C VAL A 62 24.33 11.27 15.98
N SER A 63 24.54 12.43 16.57
CA SER A 63 25.81 12.78 17.23
C SER A 63 25.60 13.83 18.31
N GLY A 64 26.60 14.06 19.16
CA GLY A 64 26.63 15.17 20.13
C GLY A 64 25.88 14.91 21.44
N GLN A 65 25.36 13.71 21.71
CA GLN A 65 24.79 13.40 23.01
C GLN A 65 25.84 13.56 24.12
N GLY A 66 25.52 14.28 25.18
CA GLY A 66 26.43 14.61 26.27
C GLY A 66 27.25 15.88 26.05
N THR A 67 27.16 16.52 24.90
CA THR A 67 27.88 17.76 24.54
C THR A 67 26.94 18.94 24.36
N PRO A 68 27.44 20.20 24.34
CA PRO A 68 26.60 21.37 24.14
C PRO A 68 26.01 21.48 22.74
N SER A 69 26.43 20.68 21.78
CA SER A 69 25.89 20.67 20.40
C SER A 69 25.43 19.29 20.04
N VAL A 70 24.24 19.15 19.43
CA VAL A 70 23.65 17.89 19.05
C VAL A 70 23.20 17.93 17.59
N GLU A 71 23.39 16.81 16.88
CA GLU A 71 22.82 16.61 15.56
C GLU A 71 21.64 15.64 15.65
N ILE A 72 20.51 16.06 15.11
CA ILE A 72 19.25 15.31 15.11
C ILE A 72 18.83 15.06 13.68
N SER A 73 18.66 13.80 13.31
CA SER A 73 18.11 13.39 11.99
C SER A 73 16.61 13.20 12.09
N SER A 74 15.90 13.68 11.08
CA SER A 74 14.47 13.47 10.88
C SER A 74 14.20 12.31 9.92
N SER A 75 12.98 11.78 9.97
CA SER A 75 12.46 10.79 9.04
C SER A 75 11.04 11.16 8.61
N PHE A 76 10.45 10.40 7.69
CA PHE A 76 9.05 10.61 7.32
C PHE A 76 8.07 10.34 8.49
N LEU A 77 8.50 9.64 9.54
CA LEU A 77 7.73 9.40 10.77
C LEU A 77 7.80 10.56 11.77
N SER A 78 8.65 11.58 11.51
CA SER A 78 8.84 12.71 12.41
C SER A 78 7.56 13.53 12.53
N GLN A 79 7.22 13.90 13.76
CA GLN A 79 6.02 14.67 14.10
C GLN A 79 6.39 15.97 14.81
N ASP A 80 5.56 16.99 14.64
CA ASP A 80 5.69 18.25 15.35
C ASP A 80 5.72 17.97 16.86
N SER A 81 6.82 18.30 17.48
CA SER A 81 7.05 18.16 18.93
C SER A 81 8.22 19.02 19.37
N THR A 82 8.99 18.67 20.37
CA THR A 82 10.07 19.50 20.90
C THR A 82 11.43 18.81 20.85
N VAL A 83 12.48 19.60 20.61
CA VAL A 83 13.83 19.25 21.05
C VAL A 83 13.92 19.63 22.53
N ARG A 84 14.31 18.68 23.35
CA ARG A 84 14.44 18.87 24.79
C ARG A 84 15.88 18.64 25.23
N LEU A 85 16.38 19.53 26.08
CA LEU A 85 17.69 19.46 26.69
C LEU A 85 17.55 19.50 28.22
N ILE A 86 18.10 18.50 28.90
CA ILE A 86 18.29 18.54 30.33
C ILE A 86 19.79 18.85 30.57
N ARG A 87 20.07 19.95 31.24
CA ARG A 87 21.43 20.32 31.69
C ARG A 87 21.59 19.92 33.14
N THR A 88 22.71 19.26 33.44
CA THR A 88 23.13 19.00 34.84
C THR A 88 24.34 19.86 35.13
N PHE A 89 24.25 20.67 36.14
CA PHE A 89 25.30 21.61 36.53
C PHE A 89 26.31 20.97 37.50
N THR A 90 27.42 21.68 37.71
CA THR A 90 28.51 21.20 38.60
C THR A 90 28.11 21.08 40.06
N ASP A 91 27.05 21.73 40.49
CA ASP A 91 26.42 21.64 41.81
C ASP A 91 25.27 20.64 41.88
N GLU A 92 25.17 19.77 40.85
CA GLU A 92 24.19 18.69 40.70
C GLU A 92 22.72 19.15 40.44
N HIS A 93 22.42 20.45 40.44
CA HIS A 93 21.09 20.85 40.05
C HIS A 93 20.84 20.63 38.55
N LYS A 94 19.58 20.55 38.17
CA LYS A 94 19.18 20.29 36.76
C LYS A 94 18.16 21.34 36.33
N ASP A 95 18.28 21.73 35.08
CA ASP A 95 17.22 22.50 34.39
C ASP A 95 16.81 21.79 33.08
N THR A 96 15.74 22.29 32.49
CA THR A 96 15.21 21.74 31.23
C THR A 96 14.88 22.86 30.29
N LEU A 97 15.42 22.78 29.08
CA LEU A 97 15.09 23.70 27.98
C LEU A 97 14.32 22.92 26.90
N GLU A 98 13.37 23.57 26.27
CA GLU A 98 12.58 22.98 25.19
C GLU A 98 12.43 23.98 24.06
N THR A 99 12.56 23.46 22.82
CA THR A 99 12.31 24.24 21.61
C THR A 99 11.31 23.48 20.74
N PRO A 100 10.15 24.09 20.43
CA PRO A 100 9.17 23.48 19.56
C PRO A 100 9.72 23.39 18.13
N ILE A 101 9.53 22.23 17.50
CA ILE A 101 9.98 21.93 16.14
C ILE A 101 8.76 21.63 15.27
N LYS A 102 8.72 22.26 14.10
CA LYS A 102 7.78 21.96 13.03
C LYS A 102 8.50 21.22 11.91
N PHE A 103 7.84 20.22 11.35
CA PHE A 103 8.38 19.46 10.23
C PHE A 103 7.78 19.92 8.90
N CYS A 104 8.65 20.37 8.00
CA CYS A 104 8.30 20.63 6.62
C CYS A 104 8.17 19.32 5.85
N ARG A 105 6.95 18.90 5.60
CA ARG A 105 6.67 17.80 4.70
C ARG A 105 6.82 18.29 3.26
N TYR A 106 7.24 17.39 2.34
CA TYR A 106 7.43 17.77 0.94
C TYR A 106 6.14 18.32 0.31
N VAL A 107 4.99 17.73 0.66
CA VAL A 107 3.68 18.21 0.24
C VAL A 107 3.06 19.03 1.38
N GLN A 108 2.81 20.31 1.13
CA GLN A 108 2.15 21.23 2.09
C GLN A 108 0.64 20.98 2.15
N SER A 109 0.02 20.81 0.99
CA SER A 109 -1.41 20.56 0.86
C SER A 109 -1.72 19.75 -0.39
N ILE A 110 -2.90 19.16 -0.41
CA ILE A 110 -3.42 18.39 -1.53
C ILE A 110 -4.69 19.10 -2.02
N GLN A 111 -4.77 19.31 -3.34
CA GLN A 111 -5.93 19.87 -4.02
C GLN A 111 -6.48 18.84 -5.01
N ASP A 112 -7.75 18.53 -4.91
CA ASP A 112 -8.43 17.59 -5.78
C ASP A 112 -9.12 18.31 -6.94
N HIS A 113 -8.92 17.81 -8.15
CA HIS A 113 -9.53 18.32 -9.35
C HIS A 113 -10.17 17.18 -10.12
N THR A 114 -11.36 17.42 -10.68
CA THR A 114 -12.04 16.46 -11.54
C THR A 114 -12.46 17.16 -12.83
N ILE A 115 -12.11 16.55 -13.95
CA ILE A 115 -12.52 17.00 -15.29
C ILE A 115 -13.19 15.86 -16.06
N ALA A 116 -13.99 16.19 -17.07
CA ALA A 116 -14.50 15.19 -17.99
C ALA A 116 -13.45 14.79 -19.04
N PRO A 117 -13.57 13.59 -19.66
CA PRO A 117 -12.73 13.21 -20.78
C PRO A 117 -12.74 14.27 -21.89
N GLY A 118 -11.55 14.71 -22.33
CA GLY A 118 -11.38 15.75 -23.34
C GLY A 118 -11.40 17.19 -22.82
N GLU A 119 -11.67 17.41 -21.53
CA GLU A 119 -11.50 18.71 -20.89
C GLU A 119 -10.05 18.91 -20.42
N THR A 120 -9.67 20.15 -20.20
CA THR A 120 -8.36 20.53 -19.60
C THR A 120 -8.58 21.40 -18.39
N ILE A 121 -7.62 21.36 -17.47
CA ILE A 121 -7.56 22.25 -16.31
C ILE A 121 -6.21 22.94 -16.25
N ASN A 122 -6.20 24.22 -15.91
CA ASN A 122 -4.97 24.95 -15.69
C ASN A 122 -4.47 24.78 -14.25
N ILE A 123 -3.26 24.25 -14.09
CA ILE A 123 -2.60 24.09 -12.80
C ILE A 123 -1.22 24.75 -12.89
N GLY A 124 -1.02 25.79 -12.10
CA GLY A 124 0.25 26.51 -12.07
C GLY A 124 0.68 27.13 -13.40
N GLY A 125 -0.27 27.53 -14.24
CA GLY A 125 -0.02 28.16 -15.54
C GLY A 125 0.18 27.19 -16.70
N LYS A 126 0.01 25.87 -16.48
CA LYS A 126 0.09 24.83 -17.50
C LYS A 126 -1.21 24.04 -17.54
N ASP A 127 -1.67 23.71 -18.76
CA ASP A 127 -2.90 22.94 -19.00
C ASP A 127 -2.62 21.43 -18.97
N TYR A 128 -3.50 20.72 -18.26
CA TYR A 128 -3.45 19.25 -18.09
C TYR A 128 -4.79 18.62 -18.45
N SER A 129 -4.75 17.48 -19.11
CA SER A 129 -5.93 16.70 -19.53
C SER A 129 -5.90 15.25 -19.10
N GLU A 130 -4.80 14.80 -18.50
CA GLU A 130 -4.59 13.41 -18.08
C GLU A 130 -4.64 13.29 -16.55
N ALA A 131 -5.27 12.21 -16.06
CA ALA A 131 -5.32 11.92 -14.66
C ALA A 131 -3.90 11.60 -14.13
N ASP A 132 -3.39 12.44 -13.23
CA ASP A 132 -2.10 12.27 -12.54
C ASP A 132 -2.02 13.21 -11.32
N ILE A 133 -0.87 13.18 -10.62
CA ILE A 133 -0.54 14.15 -9.59
C ILE A 133 0.45 15.15 -10.17
N TYR A 134 0.04 16.40 -10.22
CA TYR A 134 0.88 17.52 -10.64
C TYR A 134 1.31 18.32 -9.43
N TYR A 135 2.44 18.98 -9.51
CA TYR A 135 3.00 19.71 -8.39
C TYR A 135 3.25 21.17 -8.77
N THR A 136 2.82 22.09 -7.90
CA THR A 136 3.19 23.49 -7.96
C THR A 136 3.96 23.88 -6.72
N PRO A 137 4.84 24.89 -6.78
CA PRO A 137 5.46 25.42 -5.58
C PRO A 137 4.41 25.90 -4.59
N ALA A 138 4.57 25.60 -3.31
CA ALA A 138 3.73 26.17 -2.27
C ALA A 138 4.10 27.63 -2.04
N GLU A 139 3.09 28.46 -1.83
CA GLU A 139 3.26 29.90 -1.55
C GLU A 139 3.14 30.22 -0.06
N GLY A 140 3.80 31.27 0.40
CA GLY A 140 3.73 31.80 1.76
C GLY A 140 5.05 31.69 2.55
N GLU A 141 5.12 32.42 3.65
CA GLU A 141 6.32 32.53 4.50
C GLU A 141 6.76 31.18 5.13
N ASN A 142 5.85 30.23 5.24
CA ASN A 142 6.09 28.90 5.82
C ASN A 142 6.22 27.78 4.75
N ALA A 143 6.41 28.13 3.49
CA ALA A 143 6.39 27.14 2.40
C ALA A 143 7.60 26.16 2.41
N CYS A 144 8.71 26.49 3.10
CA CYS A 144 9.88 25.62 3.29
C CYS A 144 10.40 24.93 2.02
N GLY A 145 10.10 25.46 0.84
CA GLY A 145 10.34 24.77 -0.44
C GLY A 145 9.39 23.60 -0.70
N GLN A 146 8.27 23.54 -0.01
CA GLN A 146 7.22 22.54 -0.19
C GLN A 146 6.46 22.75 -1.51
N VAL A 147 5.68 21.76 -1.86
CA VAL A 147 4.80 21.81 -3.04
C VAL A 147 3.34 21.60 -2.63
N VAL A 148 2.44 22.09 -3.46
CA VAL A 148 1.03 21.70 -3.46
C VAL A 148 0.88 20.56 -4.45
N ALA A 149 0.33 19.44 -4.00
CA ALA A 149 0.01 18.32 -4.86
C ALA A 149 -1.41 18.49 -5.41
N HIS A 150 -1.53 18.62 -6.72
CA HIS A 150 -2.81 18.69 -7.43
C HIS A 150 -3.14 17.32 -7.99
N ARG A 151 -4.14 16.69 -7.42
CA ARG A 151 -4.60 15.37 -7.87
C ARG A 151 -5.70 15.56 -8.90
N LEU A 152 -5.38 15.30 -10.18
CA LEU A 152 -6.33 15.40 -11.29
C LEU A 152 -6.95 14.05 -11.59
N THR A 153 -8.27 14.00 -11.53
CA THR A 153 -9.08 12.86 -11.94
C THR A 153 -9.81 13.20 -13.25
N VAL A 154 -9.82 12.28 -14.19
CA VAL A 154 -10.62 12.38 -15.40
C VAL A 154 -11.78 11.40 -15.27
N GLU A 155 -12.98 11.91 -15.03
CA GLU A 155 -14.18 11.11 -14.86
C GLU A 155 -15.28 11.56 -15.83
N PRO A 156 -15.99 10.63 -16.46
CA PRO A 156 -17.18 11.01 -17.25
C PRO A 156 -18.23 11.65 -16.34
N LYS A 157 -18.86 12.71 -16.79
CA LYS A 157 -19.90 13.47 -16.06
C LYS A 157 -21.12 12.63 -15.65
N THR A 158 -21.28 11.48 -16.28
CA THR A 158 -22.29 10.47 -15.91
C THR A 158 -21.58 9.14 -15.70
N CYS A 159 -21.73 8.55 -14.53
CA CYS A 159 -21.34 7.17 -14.28
C CYS A 159 -22.19 6.24 -15.15
N SER A 160 -21.78 6.06 -16.41
CA SER A 160 -22.32 5.01 -17.23
C SER A 160 -21.72 3.70 -16.75
N TYR A 161 -22.50 2.92 -16.04
CA TYR A 161 -22.15 1.54 -15.69
C TYR A 161 -21.95 0.62 -16.91
N ALA A 162 -22.10 1.15 -18.12
CA ALA A 162 -22.21 0.38 -19.35
C ALA A 162 -20.88 -0.17 -19.91
N ASP A 163 -19.71 0.29 -19.45
CA ASP A 163 -18.42 0.00 -20.12
C ASP A 163 -17.46 -0.86 -19.32
N MET A 164 -17.95 -1.82 -18.53
CA MET A 164 -17.09 -2.55 -17.62
C MET A 164 -16.82 -3.99 -18.04
N THR A 165 -16.19 -4.17 -19.17
CA THR A 165 -15.51 -5.41 -19.54
C THR A 165 -14.01 -5.34 -19.19
N LYS A 166 -13.67 -5.00 -17.96
CA LYS A 166 -12.28 -4.91 -17.54
C LYS A 166 -11.94 -6.13 -16.68
N PRO A 167 -11.10 -7.05 -17.19
CA PRO A 167 -10.68 -8.21 -16.43
C PRO A 167 -9.70 -7.84 -15.34
N TYR A 168 -9.63 -8.65 -14.30
CA TYR A 168 -8.55 -8.63 -13.30
C TYR A 168 -8.15 -10.07 -12.94
N LEU A 169 -6.92 -10.20 -12.44
CA LEU A 169 -6.31 -11.48 -12.07
C LEU A 169 -6.28 -11.57 -10.55
N HIS A 170 -6.54 -12.77 -10.01
CA HIS A 170 -6.58 -12.92 -8.55
C HIS A 170 -6.04 -14.23 -8.01
N THR A 171 -5.35 -15.06 -8.79
CA THR A 171 -4.66 -16.21 -8.25
C THR A 171 -3.24 -16.35 -8.80
N ALA A 172 -2.36 -16.97 -8.02
CA ALA A 172 -0.97 -17.14 -8.38
C ALA A 172 -0.67 -18.45 -9.10
N GLU A 173 -1.30 -19.55 -8.72
CA GLU A 173 -1.04 -20.89 -9.31
C GLU A 173 -1.82 -21.12 -10.58
N GLU A 174 -3.09 -20.77 -10.53
CA GLU A 174 -4.01 -20.87 -11.65
C GLU A 174 -4.62 -19.48 -11.80
N THR A 175 -4.41 -18.88 -12.95
CA THR A 175 -4.87 -17.52 -13.15
C THR A 175 -6.36 -17.50 -13.41
N ALA A 176 -7.16 -17.01 -12.48
CA ALA A 176 -8.55 -16.72 -12.70
C ALA A 176 -8.69 -15.28 -13.23
N ILE A 177 -9.47 -15.12 -14.26
CA ILE A 177 -9.76 -13.84 -14.86
C ILE A 177 -11.21 -13.51 -14.64
N TRP A 178 -11.43 -12.40 -13.95
CA TRP A 178 -12.77 -11.88 -13.72
C TRP A 178 -13.12 -10.85 -14.78
N ASN A 179 -14.29 -11.02 -15.31
CA ASN A 179 -14.86 -10.04 -16.21
C ASN A 179 -16.28 -9.75 -15.75
N ARG A 180 -16.59 -8.48 -15.64
CA ARG A 180 -17.93 -8.02 -15.31
C ARG A 180 -18.66 -7.53 -16.54
N SER A 181 -19.90 -7.92 -16.70
CA SER A 181 -20.82 -7.33 -17.65
C SER A 181 -22.12 -6.93 -16.98
N LYS A 182 -22.77 -5.93 -17.49
CA LYS A 182 -23.96 -5.28 -16.92
C LYS A 182 -25.27 -5.67 -17.56
N THR A 183 -25.23 -6.36 -18.68
CA THR A 183 -26.39 -6.64 -19.49
C THR A 183 -26.82 -8.09 -19.42
N SER A 184 -28.04 -8.40 -19.85
CA SER A 184 -28.61 -9.74 -19.84
C SER A 184 -27.62 -10.82 -20.35
N PHE A 185 -27.45 -11.89 -19.58
CA PHE A 185 -26.37 -12.84 -19.75
C PHE A 185 -26.91 -14.10 -20.38
N GLU A 186 -27.18 -14.02 -21.63
CA GLU A 186 -27.57 -15.20 -22.42
C GLU A 186 -26.35 -16.01 -22.92
N LYS A 187 -25.16 -15.41 -22.86
CA LYS A 187 -23.95 -16.06 -23.40
C LYS A 187 -22.94 -16.33 -22.31
N THR A 188 -22.42 -17.54 -22.30
CA THR A 188 -21.32 -17.97 -21.44
C THR A 188 -20.10 -17.06 -21.63
N PRO A 189 -19.48 -16.52 -20.56
CA PRO A 189 -18.28 -15.71 -20.67
C PRO A 189 -17.10 -16.57 -21.15
N LYS A 190 -16.22 -15.94 -21.92
CA LYS A 190 -15.06 -16.62 -22.52
C LYS A 190 -13.78 -15.82 -22.31
N VAL A 191 -12.66 -16.52 -22.24
CA VAL A 191 -11.35 -15.95 -22.43
C VAL A 191 -10.67 -16.66 -23.60
N ILE A 192 -10.19 -15.87 -24.54
CA ILE A 192 -9.27 -16.36 -25.57
C ILE A 192 -7.84 -15.98 -25.15
N TYR A 193 -6.90 -16.90 -25.25
CA TYR A 193 -5.53 -16.69 -24.77
C TYR A 193 -4.49 -17.47 -25.57
N GLY A 194 -3.22 -17.12 -25.38
CA GLY A 194 -2.08 -17.73 -26.01
C GLY A 194 -0.76 -17.12 -25.57
N THR A 195 0.34 -17.65 -26.03
CA THR A 195 1.69 -17.14 -25.73
C THR A 195 2.16 -16.05 -26.70
N SER A 196 1.34 -15.67 -27.68
CA SER A 196 1.59 -14.59 -28.63
C SER A 196 0.42 -13.61 -28.65
N LYS A 197 0.72 -12.33 -28.61
CA LYS A 197 -0.30 -11.27 -28.65
C LYS A 197 -1.19 -11.34 -29.89
N ASP A 198 -0.63 -11.75 -31.01
CA ASP A 198 -1.31 -11.79 -32.31
C ASP A 198 -1.97 -13.15 -32.61
N GLN A 199 -1.78 -14.15 -31.71
CA GLN A 199 -2.29 -15.50 -31.88
C GLN A 199 -2.87 -16.04 -30.57
N LEU A 200 -4.09 -15.61 -30.24
CA LEU A 200 -4.85 -16.15 -29.12
C LEU A 200 -5.63 -17.38 -29.59
N THR A 201 -5.01 -18.54 -29.51
CA THR A 201 -5.52 -19.79 -30.14
C THR A 201 -6.31 -20.67 -29.20
N GLN A 202 -6.24 -20.43 -27.91
CA GLN A 202 -6.96 -21.20 -26.90
C GLN A 202 -8.20 -20.42 -26.43
N THR A 203 -9.25 -21.16 -26.06
CA THR A 203 -10.49 -20.59 -25.56
C THR A 203 -10.94 -21.40 -24.35
N LEU A 204 -11.30 -20.70 -23.27
CA LEU A 204 -11.98 -21.26 -22.11
C LEU A 204 -13.29 -20.53 -21.86
N GLU A 205 -14.29 -21.29 -21.45
CA GLU A 205 -15.57 -20.78 -20.99
C GLU A 205 -15.58 -20.75 -19.47
N GLY A 206 -16.30 -19.79 -18.91
CA GLY A 206 -16.39 -19.62 -17.47
C GLY A 206 -17.80 -19.71 -16.94
N THR A 207 -17.97 -19.32 -15.70
CA THR A 207 -19.24 -19.25 -14.99
C THR A 207 -19.72 -17.82 -14.86
N ILE A 208 -21.01 -17.67 -14.63
CA ILE A 208 -21.67 -16.39 -14.33
C ILE A 208 -22.29 -16.50 -12.95
N ASP A 209 -21.85 -15.66 -12.05
CA ASP A 209 -22.47 -15.50 -10.75
C ASP A 209 -23.34 -14.24 -10.74
N ASN A 210 -24.55 -14.35 -10.20
CA ASN A 210 -25.48 -13.24 -10.11
C ASN A 210 -25.65 -12.82 -8.66
N LEU A 211 -25.19 -11.61 -8.35
CA LEU A 211 -25.49 -10.93 -7.11
C LEU A 211 -26.32 -9.69 -7.44
N SER A 212 -27.57 -9.65 -6.95
CA SER A 212 -28.42 -8.47 -7.09
C SER A 212 -28.44 -7.72 -5.76
N GLU A 213 -28.11 -6.47 -5.78
CA GLU A 213 -28.15 -5.58 -4.62
C GLU A 213 -28.76 -4.24 -5.02
N ASP A 214 -29.69 -3.70 -4.23
CA ASP A 214 -30.32 -2.40 -4.39
C ASP A 214 -30.94 -2.13 -5.78
N GLY A 215 -31.51 -3.16 -6.40
CA GLY A 215 -32.11 -3.05 -7.73
C GLY A 215 -31.12 -2.98 -8.90
N PHE A 216 -29.84 -3.12 -8.63
CA PHE A 216 -28.81 -3.25 -9.64
C PHE A 216 -28.41 -4.72 -9.79
N PRO A 217 -28.65 -5.35 -10.93
CA PRO A 217 -28.14 -6.68 -11.20
C PRO A 217 -26.62 -6.58 -11.44
N TYR A 218 -25.87 -7.23 -10.58
CA TYR A 218 -24.45 -7.44 -10.77
C TYR A 218 -24.19 -8.88 -11.18
N TYR A 219 -23.42 -9.06 -12.24
CA TYR A 219 -23.04 -10.35 -12.75
C TYR A 219 -21.52 -10.44 -12.81
N TRP A 220 -20.96 -11.45 -12.19
CA TRP A 220 -19.53 -11.74 -12.26
C TRP A 220 -19.27 -12.90 -13.17
N ASN A 221 -18.33 -12.70 -14.08
CA ASN A 221 -17.84 -13.75 -14.93
C ASN A 221 -16.51 -14.26 -14.38
N SER A 222 -16.44 -15.54 -14.08
CA SER A 222 -15.23 -16.18 -13.57
C SER A 222 -14.71 -17.22 -14.54
N ILE A 223 -13.44 -17.13 -14.88
CA ILE A 223 -12.80 -18.08 -15.79
C ILE A 223 -11.44 -18.46 -15.21
N ARG A 224 -11.27 -19.73 -14.91
CA ARG A 224 -10.02 -20.27 -14.37
C ARG A 224 -9.17 -20.83 -15.49
N LEU A 225 -8.00 -20.24 -15.72
CA LEU A 225 -7.01 -20.77 -16.64
C LEU A 225 -6.16 -21.82 -15.92
N ILE A 226 -6.13 -23.03 -16.44
CA ILE A 226 -5.42 -24.17 -15.86
C ILE A 226 -4.43 -24.75 -16.86
N GLY A 227 -3.43 -25.48 -16.36
CA GLY A 227 -2.44 -26.16 -17.18
C GLY A 227 -1.47 -25.22 -17.90
N LEU A 228 -1.30 -24.02 -17.39
CA LEU A 228 -0.37 -23.05 -17.94
C LEU A 228 1.09 -23.45 -17.66
N GLN A 229 1.98 -23.10 -18.59
CA GLN A 229 3.41 -23.27 -18.37
C GLN A 229 3.92 -22.26 -17.33
N PRO A 230 4.76 -22.67 -16.39
CA PRO A 230 5.29 -21.76 -15.39
C PRO A 230 6.26 -20.74 -16.00
N ASN A 231 6.42 -19.60 -15.32
CA ASN A 231 7.28 -18.47 -15.70
C ASN A 231 7.13 -18.04 -17.17
N THR A 232 5.89 -18.10 -17.69
CA THR A 232 5.56 -17.85 -19.10
C THR A 232 4.60 -16.69 -19.23
N VAL A 233 4.84 -15.83 -20.22
CA VAL A 233 3.92 -14.74 -20.54
C VAL A 233 2.78 -15.27 -21.41
N TYR A 234 1.56 -15.04 -20.93
CA TYR A 234 0.33 -15.30 -21.67
C TYR A 234 -0.38 -13.99 -21.99
N TYR A 235 -0.87 -13.89 -23.21
CA TYR A 235 -1.76 -12.82 -23.67
C TYR A 235 -3.19 -13.33 -23.63
N TYR A 236 -4.12 -12.47 -23.24
CA TYR A 236 -5.51 -12.87 -23.14
C TYR A 236 -6.47 -11.72 -23.47
N GLN A 237 -7.67 -12.09 -23.88
CA GLN A 237 -8.78 -11.17 -24.09
C GLN A 237 -10.05 -11.79 -23.50
N ALA A 238 -10.68 -11.08 -22.59
CA ALA A 238 -11.95 -11.48 -21.99
C ALA A 238 -13.12 -11.08 -22.89
N ILE A 239 -14.12 -11.94 -22.98
CA ILE A 239 -15.31 -11.78 -23.81
C ILE A 239 -16.53 -12.05 -22.94
N SER A 240 -17.43 -11.06 -22.88
CA SER A 240 -18.73 -11.17 -22.21
C SER A 240 -19.79 -10.61 -23.14
N ASP A 241 -20.75 -11.44 -23.48
CA ASP A 241 -21.68 -11.19 -24.59
C ASP A 241 -20.91 -10.93 -25.89
N ASP A 242 -21.16 -9.77 -26.50
CA ASP A 242 -20.45 -9.32 -27.70
C ASP A 242 -19.32 -8.32 -27.40
N LYS A 243 -19.06 -8.06 -26.10
CA LYS A 243 -18.04 -7.12 -25.66
C LYS A 243 -16.72 -7.85 -25.41
N LYS A 244 -15.65 -7.22 -25.86
CA LYS A 244 -14.28 -7.71 -25.70
C LYS A 244 -13.45 -6.71 -24.93
N SER A 245 -12.64 -7.19 -23.98
CA SER A 245 -11.58 -6.38 -23.40
C SER A 245 -10.51 -6.06 -24.44
N LYS A 246 -9.64 -5.10 -24.16
CA LYS A 246 -8.35 -5.05 -24.86
C LYS A 246 -7.54 -6.32 -24.55
N VAL A 247 -6.58 -6.65 -25.40
CA VAL A 247 -5.64 -7.72 -25.13
C VAL A 247 -4.73 -7.30 -24.00
N CYS A 248 -4.77 -8.05 -22.91
CA CYS A 248 -3.88 -7.90 -21.75
C CYS A 248 -2.86 -9.06 -21.74
N HIS A 249 -1.92 -9.03 -20.81
CA HIS A 249 -0.97 -10.10 -20.61
C HIS A 249 -0.62 -10.25 -19.13
N PHE A 250 -0.13 -11.42 -18.75
CA PHE A 250 0.39 -11.69 -17.42
C PHE A 250 1.51 -12.75 -17.53
N ARG A 251 2.34 -12.82 -16.51
CA ARG A 251 3.34 -13.88 -16.37
C ARG A 251 2.87 -14.87 -15.29
N THR A 252 2.90 -16.15 -15.61
CA THR A 252 2.66 -17.20 -14.62
C THR A 252 3.79 -17.27 -13.59
N MET A 253 3.48 -17.76 -12.40
CA MET A 253 4.47 -17.91 -11.33
C MET A 253 5.57 -18.92 -11.69
N PRO A 254 6.77 -18.78 -11.14
CA PRO A 254 7.82 -19.77 -11.29
C PRO A 254 7.43 -21.09 -10.61
N THR A 255 8.07 -22.20 -11.04
CA THR A 255 7.85 -23.51 -10.43
C THR A 255 8.21 -23.52 -8.94
N PRO A 256 7.62 -24.42 -8.14
CA PRO A 256 7.94 -24.55 -6.71
C PRO A 256 9.43 -24.72 -6.37
N LYS A 257 10.24 -25.24 -7.28
CA LYS A 257 11.69 -25.42 -7.07
C LYS A 257 12.56 -24.29 -7.64
N SER A 258 11.95 -23.27 -8.22
CA SER A 258 12.68 -22.16 -8.83
C SER A 258 13.34 -21.29 -7.78
N HIS A 259 14.59 -20.88 -8.06
CA HIS A 259 15.32 -19.85 -7.31
C HIS A 259 15.22 -18.45 -7.94
N GLU A 260 14.33 -18.28 -8.91
CA GLU A 260 14.10 -16.96 -9.50
C GLU A 260 13.63 -15.96 -8.42
N PRO A 261 14.23 -14.77 -8.39
CA PRO A 261 13.84 -13.76 -7.41
C PRO A 261 12.41 -13.28 -7.66
N MET A 262 11.64 -13.24 -6.59
CA MET A 262 10.27 -12.72 -6.64
C MET A 262 10.23 -11.28 -6.13
N ARG A 263 9.48 -10.44 -6.82
CA ARG A 263 9.16 -9.07 -6.40
C ARG A 263 7.67 -8.92 -6.24
N ILE A 264 7.26 -8.48 -5.09
CA ILE A 264 5.87 -8.37 -4.69
C ILE A 264 5.57 -6.92 -4.35
N LEU A 265 4.51 -6.37 -4.91
CA LEU A 265 3.97 -5.10 -4.47
C LEU A 265 3.07 -5.36 -3.27
N LEU A 266 3.53 -4.96 -2.08
CA LEU A 266 2.77 -5.06 -0.85
C LEU A 266 1.95 -3.78 -0.65
N MET A 267 0.65 -3.94 -0.40
CA MET A 267 -0.30 -2.86 -0.15
C MET A 267 -1.21 -3.24 1.02
N GLY A 268 -1.73 -2.25 1.72
CA GLY A 268 -2.73 -2.45 2.78
C GLY A 268 -3.30 -1.13 3.24
N ASP A 269 -4.40 -1.17 3.99
CA ASP A 269 -5.02 -0.01 4.62
C ASP A 269 -5.25 1.17 3.65
N HIS A 270 -5.68 0.85 2.43
CA HIS A 270 -5.92 1.85 1.39
C HIS A 270 -7.40 2.07 1.12
N GLN A 271 -8.25 1.84 2.13
CA GLN A 271 -9.70 2.03 2.12
C GLN A 271 -10.10 3.47 1.76
N ILE A 272 -9.72 3.87 0.56
CA ILE A 272 -9.93 5.23 0.06
C ILE A 272 -11.36 5.36 -0.45
N LYS A 273 -12.10 6.30 0.12
CA LYS A 273 -13.52 6.59 -0.21
C LYS A 273 -13.73 7.19 -1.60
N SER A 274 -12.68 7.60 -2.28
CA SER A 274 -12.77 8.20 -3.61
C SER A 274 -11.99 7.42 -4.64
N ARG A 275 -12.55 7.32 -5.85
CA ARG A 275 -11.88 6.70 -7.01
C ARG A 275 -10.51 7.32 -7.27
N SER A 276 -10.44 8.64 -7.22
CA SER A 276 -9.21 9.39 -7.48
C SER A 276 -8.08 8.99 -6.53
N GLY A 277 -8.34 8.90 -5.22
CA GLY A 277 -7.32 8.57 -4.23
C GLY A 277 -6.61 7.25 -4.54
N TYR A 278 -7.38 6.21 -4.84
CA TYR A 278 -6.80 4.91 -5.15
C TYR A 278 -6.05 4.90 -6.49
N GLU A 279 -6.58 5.58 -7.50
CA GLU A 279 -5.90 5.72 -8.79
C GLU A 279 -4.52 6.38 -8.66
N TRP A 280 -4.39 7.40 -7.84
CA TRP A 280 -3.09 8.05 -7.63
C TRP A 280 -2.10 7.16 -6.89
N LEU A 281 -2.57 6.42 -5.90
CA LEU A 281 -1.74 5.43 -5.21
C LEU A 281 -1.17 4.42 -6.22
N MET A 282 -2.04 3.86 -7.08
CA MET A 282 -1.64 2.90 -8.09
C MET A 282 -0.68 3.49 -9.12
N LYS A 283 -0.94 4.71 -9.60
CA LYS A 283 -0.04 5.41 -10.53
C LYS A 283 1.30 5.77 -9.90
N ALA A 284 1.31 6.18 -8.64
CA ALA A 284 2.55 6.47 -7.93
C ALA A 284 3.39 5.20 -7.74
N ALA A 285 2.76 4.09 -7.36
CA ALA A 285 3.43 2.80 -7.25
C ALA A 285 4.00 2.34 -8.60
N GLN A 286 3.19 2.40 -9.66
CA GLN A 286 3.63 2.06 -11.02
C GLN A 286 4.87 2.87 -11.42
N ARG A 287 4.83 4.20 -11.32
CA ARG A 287 5.98 5.05 -11.67
C ARG A 287 7.24 4.67 -10.87
N LYS A 288 7.11 4.46 -9.57
CA LYS A 288 8.28 4.11 -8.73
C LYS A 288 8.86 2.74 -9.06
N ILE A 289 8.03 1.80 -9.42
CA ILE A 289 8.46 0.48 -9.86
C ILE A 289 9.17 0.58 -11.22
N GLU A 290 8.57 1.29 -12.18
CA GLU A 290 9.12 1.45 -13.52
C GLU A 290 10.43 2.25 -13.51
N GLU A 291 10.55 3.29 -12.68
CA GLU A 291 11.81 4.02 -12.47
C GLU A 291 12.94 3.11 -11.97
N LYS A 292 12.64 2.16 -11.11
CA LYS A 292 13.64 1.34 -10.42
C LYS A 292 13.94 0.02 -11.11
N TYR A 293 12.93 -0.61 -11.68
CA TYR A 293 13.01 -1.99 -12.17
C TYR A 293 12.66 -2.14 -13.66
N GLY A 294 12.16 -1.09 -14.33
CA GLY A 294 11.61 -1.16 -15.68
C GLY A 294 10.16 -1.60 -15.69
N ASP A 295 9.71 -2.17 -16.80
CA ASP A 295 8.31 -2.55 -17.00
C ASP A 295 7.73 -3.33 -15.81
N LEU A 296 6.60 -2.85 -15.32
CA LEU A 296 5.90 -3.39 -14.16
C LEU A 296 5.56 -4.89 -14.35
N THR A 297 5.02 -5.23 -15.52
CA THR A 297 4.49 -6.57 -15.79
C THR A 297 5.57 -7.61 -15.99
N GLU A 298 6.79 -7.18 -16.28
CA GLU A 298 7.96 -8.04 -16.41
C GLU A 298 8.71 -8.23 -15.09
N ASN A 299 8.62 -7.25 -14.20
CA ASN A 299 9.48 -7.17 -13.02
C ASN A 299 8.77 -7.37 -11.69
N ILE A 300 7.44 -7.32 -11.65
CA ILE A 300 6.63 -7.63 -10.46
C ILE A 300 5.85 -8.91 -10.71
N ASN A 301 5.84 -9.80 -9.74
CA ASN A 301 5.16 -11.09 -9.87
C ASN A 301 3.68 -11.02 -9.46
N MET A 302 3.36 -10.26 -8.42
CA MET A 302 2.00 -10.11 -7.91
C MET A 302 1.84 -8.89 -7.02
N ILE A 303 0.60 -8.55 -6.76
CA ILE A 303 0.19 -7.61 -5.72
C ILE A 303 -0.29 -8.44 -4.53
N MET A 304 0.28 -8.20 -3.35
CA MET A 304 -0.21 -8.71 -2.07
C MET A 304 -0.90 -7.57 -1.33
N ASN A 305 -2.19 -7.72 -1.10
CA ASN A 305 -2.98 -6.76 -0.33
C ASN A 305 -3.25 -7.35 1.05
N ILE A 306 -2.82 -6.66 2.09
CA ILE A 306 -2.91 -7.14 3.48
C ILE A 306 -4.23 -6.73 4.18
N GLY A 307 -5.28 -6.45 3.44
CA GLY A 307 -6.62 -6.11 3.95
C GLY A 307 -6.96 -4.63 3.89
N ASP A 308 -8.18 -4.31 4.27
CA ASP A 308 -8.75 -2.97 4.22
C ASP A 308 -8.65 -2.31 2.83
N GLN A 309 -9.08 -3.05 1.81
CA GLN A 309 -9.12 -2.60 0.41
C GLN A 309 -10.25 -1.59 0.19
N VAL A 310 -11.32 -1.75 0.93
CA VAL A 310 -12.54 -0.94 0.87
C VAL A 310 -12.79 -0.27 2.22
N ASP A 311 -13.53 0.84 2.23
CA ASP A 311 -13.94 1.49 3.48
C ASP A 311 -15.11 0.74 4.15
N VAL A 312 -15.97 0.15 3.34
CA VAL A 312 -17.04 -0.76 3.76
C VAL A 312 -17.26 -1.82 2.69
N GLY A 313 -17.63 -3.04 3.07
CA GLY A 313 -17.83 -4.17 2.17
C GLY A 313 -19.10 -4.05 1.31
N THR A 314 -19.21 -3.02 0.47
CA THR A 314 -20.29 -2.82 -0.48
C THR A 314 -19.85 -3.07 -1.90
N LEU A 315 -20.77 -3.49 -2.76
CA LEU A 315 -20.50 -3.69 -4.18
C LEU A 315 -19.95 -2.43 -4.85
N ASP A 316 -20.49 -1.26 -4.50
CA ASP A 316 -20.05 0.01 -5.05
C ASP A 316 -18.57 0.27 -4.72
N GLN A 317 -18.14 0.02 -3.50
CA GLN A 317 -16.75 0.23 -3.11
C GLN A 317 -15.79 -0.77 -3.78
N TYR A 318 -16.14 -2.03 -3.86
CA TYR A 318 -15.33 -2.99 -4.63
C TYR A 318 -15.25 -2.61 -6.09
N GLU A 319 -16.39 -2.39 -6.73
CA GLU A 319 -16.50 -2.25 -8.17
C GLU A 319 -16.11 -0.88 -8.70
N GLN A 320 -16.58 0.17 -8.02
CA GLN A 320 -16.43 1.53 -8.53
C GLN A 320 -15.17 2.22 -8.03
N ILE A 321 -14.60 1.77 -6.92
CA ILE A 321 -13.40 2.35 -6.34
C ILE A 321 -12.22 1.39 -6.50
N HIS A 322 -12.23 0.29 -5.78
CA HIS A 322 -11.08 -0.60 -5.70
C HIS A 322 -10.75 -1.26 -7.05
N LEU A 323 -11.64 -2.09 -7.58
CA LEU A 323 -11.36 -2.83 -8.82
C LEU A 323 -11.35 -1.96 -10.06
N PHE A 324 -12.15 -0.89 -10.10
CA PHE A 324 -12.14 0.03 -11.23
C PHE A 324 -10.80 0.77 -11.36
N LYS A 325 -10.22 1.21 -10.26
CA LYS A 325 -8.98 1.99 -10.27
C LYS A 325 -7.72 1.12 -10.24
N SER A 326 -7.81 -0.11 -9.80
CA SER A 326 -6.70 -1.08 -9.88
C SER A 326 -6.37 -1.52 -11.32
N GLN A 327 -7.19 -1.15 -12.31
CA GLN A 327 -7.03 -1.53 -13.71
C GLN A 327 -5.71 -1.11 -14.37
N LEU A 328 -4.94 -0.26 -13.73
CA LEU A 328 -3.56 0.01 -14.14
C LEU A 328 -2.65 -1.21 -14.00
N MET A 329 -2.92 -2.08 -13.03
CA MET A 329 -2.08 -3.23 -12.68
C MET A 329 -2.85 -4.56 -12.70
N SER A 330 -4.09 -4.59 -12.22
CA SER A 330 -4.84 -5.83 -11.99
C SER A 330 -5.11 -6.68 -13.25
N PRO A 331 -5.17 -6.14 -14.47
CA PRO A 331 -5.21 -6.96 -15.67
C PRO A 331 -3.88 -7.67 -15.99
N TYR A 332 -2.78 -7.30 -15.35
CA TYR A 332 -1.43 -7.78 -15.66
C TYR A 332 -0.79 -8.53 -14.50
N LEU A 333 -1.17 -8.21 -13.26
CA LEU A 333 -0.62 -8.82 -12.05
C LEU A 333 -1.73 -9.45 -11.23
N PRO A 334 -1.56 -10.71 -10.78
CA PRO A 334 -2.51 -11.32 -9.85
C PRO A 334 -2.54 -10.54 -8.53
N ILE A 335 -3.75 -10.35 -8.00
CA ILE A 335 -3.99 -9.74 -6.70
C ILE A 335 -4.30 -10.86 -5.71
N MET A 336 -3.47 -10.98 -4.67
CA MET A 336 -3.67 -11.87 -3.54
C MET A 336 -4.03 -11.01 -2.34
N THR A 337 -5.10 -11.34 -1.62
CA THR A 337 -5.63 -10.45 -0.57
C THR A 337 -5.79 -11.18 0.75
N ALA A 338 -5.53 -10.49 1.87
CA ALA A 338 -6.02 -10.86 3.18
C ALA A 338 -7.31 -10.10 3.50
N VAL A 339 -8.12 -10.63 4.39
CA VAL A 339 -9.35 -9.98 4.87
C VAL A 339 -8.99 -9.00 5.99
N GLY A 340 -9.41 -7.75 5.86
CA GLY A 340 -9.37 -6.75 6.92
C GLY A 340 -10.74 -6.56 7.58
N ASN A 341 -10.80 -5.72 8.61
CA ASN A 341 -12.08 -5.46 9.29
C ASN A 341 -13.04 -4.62 8.44
N HIS A 342 -12.53 -3.77 7.57
CA HIS A 342 -13.36 -2.96 6.68
C HIS A 342 -14.09 -3.81 5.61
N GLU A 343 -13.54 -4.93 5.19
CA GLU A 343 -14.23 -5.90 4.35
C GLU A 343 -15.47 -6.47 5.02
N THR A 344 -15.48 -6.61 6.36
CA THR A 344 -16.61 -7.15 7.11
C THR A 344 -17.74 -6.14 7.37
N TYR A 345 -17.46 -4.84 7.22
CA TYR A 345 -18.46 -3.80 7.44
C TYR A 345 -19.50 -3.83 6.31
N ASN A 346 -20.77 -3.96 6.65
CA ASN A 346 -21.91 -4.21 5.76
C ASN A 346 -21.89 -5.55 5.00
N ASP A 347 -20.89 -6.39 5.24
CA ASP A 347 -20.77 -7.73 4.65
C ASP A 347 -20.22 -8.75 5.67
N PRO A 348 -20.87 -8.93 6.83
CA PRO A 348 -20.35 -9.82 7.88
C PRO A 348 -20.24 -11.28 7.44
N GLY A 349 -20.99 -11.68 6.41
CA GLY A 349 -20.91 -13.00 5.79
C GLY A 349 -19.90 -13.11 4.67
N MET A 350 -19.16 -12.04 4.35
CA MET A 350 -18.13 -11.97 3.32
C MET A 350 -18.60 -12.41 1.93
N GLN A 351 -19.90 -12.26 1.64
CA GLN A 351 -20.47 -12.70 0.36
C GLN A 351 -19.95 -11.89 -0.82
N ARG A 352 -19.78 -10.57 -0.62
CA ARG A 352 -19.27 -9.70 -1.67
C ARG A 352 -17.77 -9.90 -1.88
N TYR A 353 -17.02 -10.10 -0.79
CA TYR A 353 -15.61 -10.44 -0.89
C TYR A 353 -15.43 -11.77 -1.65
N ALA A 354 -16.14 -12.82 -1.24
CA ALA A 354 -16.08 -14.14 -1.87
C ALA A 354 -16.52 -14.11 -3.36
N ALA A 355 -17.47 -13.24 -3.72
CA ALA A 355 -17.86 -13.06 -5.12
C ALA A 355 -16.74 -12.44 -5.99
N HIS A 356 -15.81 -11.73 -5.39
CA HIS A 356 -14.71 -11.08 -6.13
C HIS A 356 -13.43 -11.91 -6.15
N TYR A 357 -13.25 -12.85 -5.20
CA TYR A 357 -12.01 -13.62 -5.04
C TYR A 357 -12.33 -15.11 -4.84
N HIS A 358 -11.67 -15.98 -5.58
CA HIS A 358 -11.87 -17.43 -5.53
C HIS A 358 -10.63 -18.15 -4.99
N TYR A 359 -10.32 -17.91 -3.71
CA TYR A 359 -9.19 -18.54 -3.03
C TYR A 359 -9.53 -19.89 -2.41
N GLU A 360 -10.82 -20.24 -2.28
CA GLU A 360 -11.31 -21.53 -1.75
C GLU A 360 -10.81 -22.73 -2.54
N ASN A 361 -10.45 -22.49 -3.80
CA ASN A 361 -9.92 -23.53 -4.70
C ASN A 361 -8.40 -23.67 -4.65
N LEU A 362 -7.69 -22.76 -3.94
CA LEU A 362 -6.25 -22.87 -3.78
C LEU A 362 -5.90 -24.02 -2.83
N THR A 363 -4.87 -24.77 -3.21
CA THR A 363 -4.37 -25.88 -2.41
C THR A 363 -2.85 -25.81 -2.27
N TYR A 364 -2.35 -26.20 -1.11
CA TYR A 364 -0.95 -26.55 -0.94
C TYR A 364 -0.84 -28.02 -0.61
N GLN A 365 -0.19 -28.80 -1.48
CA GLN A 365 -0.11 -30.26 -1.38
C GLN A 365 -1.48 -30.94 -1.17
N GLY A 366 -2.52 -30.45 -1.84
CA GLY A 366 -3.88 -30.96 -1.72
C GLY A 366 -4.64 -30.52 -0.46
N ILE A 367 -4.05 -29.66 0.36
CA ILE A 367 -4.69 -29.08 1.55
C ILE A 367 -5.34 -27.76 1.14
N SER A 368 -6.66 -27.70 1.13
CA SER A 368 -7.45 -26.47 0.95
C SER A 368 -8.00 -25.99 2.27
N SER A 369 -8.25 -24.69 2.38
CA SER A 369 -9.06 -24.11 3.46
C SER A 369 -10.57 -24.28 3.21
N GLY A 370 -10.96 -24.36 1.94
CA GLY A 370 -12.37 -24.36 1.51
C GLY A 370 -13.06 -23.02 1.68
N THR A 371 -12.30 -21.93 1.84
CA THR A 371 -12.82 -20.58 2.02
C THR A 371 -11.88 -19.53 1.41
N GLU A 372 -12.40 -18.40 1.05
CA GLU A 372 -11.63 -17.22 0.60
C GLU A 372 -10.99 -16.46 1.77
N ASN A 373 -11.46 -16.68 3.00
CA ASN A 373 -11.05 -15.88 4.16
C ASN A 373 -9.60 -16.13 4.59
N TYR A 374 -9.12 -17.36 4.40
CA TYR A 374 -7.73 -17.75 4.64
C TYR A 374 -7.34 -18.87 3.70
N TYR A 375 -6.12 -18.88 3.20
CA TYR A 375 -5.66 -19.81 2.18
C TYR A 375 -4.14 -19.87 2.14
N ALA A 376 -3.59 -20.85 1.40
CA ALA A 376 -2.16 -20.94 1.16
C ALA A 376 -1.88 -21.25 -0.29
N TYR A 377 -0.77 -20.73 -0.79
CA TYR A 377 -0.26 -21.02 -2.13
C TYR A 377 1.25 -20.93 -2.14
N GLN A 378 1.86 -21.70 -3.04
CA GLN A 378 3.30 -21.67 -3.24
C GLN A 378 3.64 -20.93 -4.53
N ALA A 379 4.62 -20.03 -4.47
CA ALA A 379 5.19 -19.38 -5.62
C ALA A 379 6.73 -19.46 -5.53
N GLY A 380 7.36 -20.12 -6.49
CA GLY A 380 8.76 -20.48 -6.38
C GLY A 380 9.02 -21.31 -5.10
N ARG A 381 10.00 -20.92 -4.33
CA ARG A 381 10.36 -21.57 -3.05
C ARG A 381 9.73 -20.92 -1.82
N ILE A 382 8.74 -20.06 -2.04
CA ILE A 382 8.03 -19.35 -0.97
C ILE A 382 6.61 -19.91 -0.85
N LEU A 383 6.24 -20.32 0.36
CA LEU A 383 4.88 -20.65 0.74
C LEU A 383 4.25 -19.43 1.44
N PHE A 384 3.19 -18.89 0.86
CA PHE A 384 2.38 -17.86 1.46
C PHE A 384 1.24 -18.51 2.24
N VAL A 385 1.08 -18.09 3.50
CA VAL A 385 -0.02 -18.51 4.38
C VAL A 385 -0.80 -17.27 4.75
N VAL A 386 -1.90 -17.05 4.04
CA VAL A 386 -2.77 -15.89 4.26
C VAL A 386 -3.79 -16.24 5.32
N LEU A 387 -3.86 -15.44 6.37
CA LEU A 387 -4.65 -15.66 7.56
C LEU A 387 -5.78 -14.61 7.65
N SER A 388 -6.91 -15.00 8.19
CA SER A 388 -7.95 -14.06 8.58
C SER A 388 -7.84 -13.72 10.07
N THR A 389 -7.80 -12.45 10.37
CA THR A 389 -7.90 -11.92 11.74
C THR A 389 -9.34 -11.67 12.16
N GLU A 390 -10.26 -11.67 11.18
CA GLU A 390 -11.69 -11.40 11.39
C GLU A 390 -12.51 -12.70 11.53
N HIS A 391 -12.01 -13.82 10.99
CA HIS A 391 -12.65 -15.15 11.07
C HIS A 391 -11.70 -16.11 11.82
N THR A 392 -11.51 -15.86 13.10
CA THR A 392 -10.64 -16.66 13.97
C THR A 392 -11.34 -17.95 14.43
N GLY A 393 -10.57 -18.93 14.91
CA GLY A 393 -11.11 -20.14 15.53
C GLY A 393 -10.35 -21.41 15.18
N ASP A 394 -10.83 -22.54 15.72
CA ASP A 394 -10.14 -23.83 15.64
C ASP A 394 -10.00 -24.34 14.23
N ALA A 395 -10.97 -24.09 13.35
CA ALA A 395 -10.90 -24.53 11.95
C ALA A 395 -9.69 -23.94 11.23
N GLN A 396 -9.45 -22.64 11.35
CA GLN A 396 -8.28 -22.01 10.75
C GLN A 396 -6.98 -22.47 11.44
N LYS A 397 -6.98 -22.62 12.76
CA LYS A 397 -5.83 -23.11 13.54
C LYS A 397 -5.42 -24.52 13.10
N GLU A 398 -6.37 -25.44 12.98
CA GLU A 398 -6.12 -26.81 12.52
C GLU A 398 -5.63 -26.85 11.09
N TRP A 399 -6.20 -26.01 10.23
CA TRP A 399 -5.75 -25.89 8.85
C TRP A 399 -4.30 -25.38 8.79
N VAL A 400 -3.92 -24.35 9.54
CA VAL A 400 -2.55 -23.84 9.63
C VAL A 400 -1.60 -24.95 10.07
N ARG A 401 -1.99 -25.76 11.04
CA ARG A 401 -1.17 -26.90 11.51
C ARG A 401 -0.91 -27.89 10.38
N LYS A 402 -1.92 -28.25 9.61
CA LYS A 402 -1.76 -29.14 8.45
C LYS A 402 -0.80 -28.55 7.40
N ILE A 403 -0.93 -27.26 7.11
CA ILE A 403 -0.04 -26.55 6.17
C ILE A 403 1.41 -26.58 6.67
N VAL A 404 1.64 -26.24 7.96
CA VAL A 404 2.99 -26.23 8.52
C VAL A 404 3.60 -27.63 8.57
N ASP A 405 2.84 -28.66 8.93
CA ASP A 405 3.31 -30.04 8.95
C ASP A 405 3.66 -30.59 7.56
N ALA A 406 2.94 -30.15 6.53
CA ALA A 406 3.28 -30.44 5.14
C ALA A 406 4.55 -29.69 4.73
N ALA A 407 4.64 -28.41 5.02
CA ALA A 407 5.76 -27.55 4.64
C ALA A 407 7.08 -27.97 5.31
N LYS A 408 7.06 -28.50 6.54
CA LYS A 408 8.24 -29.05 7.22
C LYS A 408 8.92 -30.14 6.39
N LYS A 409 8.16 -30.92 5.63
CA LYS A 409 8.60 -32.08 4.83
C LYS A 409 8.85 -31.75 3.36
N ASP A 410 8.56 -30.53 2.93
CA ASP A 410 8.65 -30.12 1.55
C ASP A 410 9.97 -29.41 1.25
N ASP A 411 10.87 -30.10 0.58
CA ASP A 411 12.18 -29.54 0.19
C ASP A 411 12.07 -28.47 -0.91
N SER A 412 10.90 -28.30 -1.51
CA SER A 412 10.66 -27.21 -2.48
C SER A 412 10.32 -25.87 -1.83
N VAL A 413 10.08 -25.85 -0.51
CA VAL A 413 9.81 -24.64 0.27
C VAL A 413 11.00 -24.28 1.13
N ASP A 414 11.61 -23.13 0.87
CA ASP A 414 12.65 -22.56 1.71
C ASP A 414 12.08 -21.58 2.76
N PHE A 415 11.05 -20.84 2.37
CA PHE A 415 10.48 -19.79 3.20
C PHE A 415 8.97 -19.91 3.33
N ILE A 416 8.47 -19.66 4.52
CA ILE A 416 7.06 -19.45 4.80
C ILE A 416 6.89 -17.97 5.17
N ILE A 417 6.02 -17.28 4.47
CA ILE A 417 5.59 -15.92 4.76
C ILE A 417 4.12 -15.98 5.18
N SER A 418 3.82 -15.60 6.41
CA SER A 418 2.44 -15.42 6.84
C SER A 418 1.97 -13.99 6.60
N VAL A 419 0.71 -13.85 6.23
CA VAL A 419 0.09 -12.56 5.90
C VAL A 419 -1.22 -12.45 6.65
N ASN A 420 -1.43 -11.34 7.35
CA ASN A 420 -2.68 -11.04 8.05
C ASN A 420 -2.88 -9.52 8.14
N HIS A 421 -4.11 -9.10 8.33
CA HIS A 421 -4.44 -7.68 8.39
C HIS A 421 -4.07 -7.07 9.73
N ARG A 422 -4.69 -7.54 10.84
CA ARG A 422 -4.41 -6.96 12.16
C ARG A 422 -3.03 -7.35 12.67
N PRO A 423 -2.23 -6.38 13.15
CA PRO A 423 -0.86 -6.65 13.59
C PRO A 423 -0.84 -7.63 14.78
N ILE A 424 0.23 -8.39 14.89
CA ILE A 424 0.49 -9.23 16.08
C ILE A 424 1.14 -8.46 17.21
N GLN A 425 1.74 -7.31 16.89
CA GLN A 425 2.38 -6.39 17.83
C GLN A 425 2.33 -4.97 17.24
N ALA A 426 1.98 -3.99 18.07
CA ALA A 426 1.93 -2.59 17.68
C ALA A 426 2.28 -1.67 18.86
N GLU A 427 2.90 -0.53 18.58
CA GLU A 427 3.11 0.55 19.55
C GLU A 427 1.95 1.56 19.53
N GLN A 428 1.31 1.71 18.36
CA GLN A 428 0.09 2.50 18.19
C GLN A 428 -1.04 1.56 17.80
N TYR A 429 -2.29 2.00 18.04
CA TYR A 429 -3.49 1.18 17.76
C TYR A 429 -3.45 -0.19 18.44
N VAL A 430 -3.01 -0.23 19.71
CA VAL A 430 -2.89 -1.48 20.48
C VAL A 430 -4.20 -2.26 20.59
N GLY A 431 -5.35 -1.61 20.40
CA GLY A 431 -6.67 -2.25 20.33
C GLY A 431 -6.89 -3.10 19.07
N ASP A 432 -6.09 -2.88 18.04
CA ASP A 432 -6.17 -3.63 16.77
C ASP A 432 -5.27 -4.87 16.75
N ILE A 433 -4.48 -5.09 17.79
CA ILE A 433 -3.61 -6.27 17.88
C ILE A 433 -4.45 -7.55 17.90
N SER A 434 -4.18 -8.46 16.96
CA SER A 434 -4.75 -9.81 16.98
C SER A 434 -4.04 -10.69 18.02
N ALA A 435 -4.60 -10.71 19.22
CA ALA A 435 -4.11 -11.60 20.29
C ALA A 435 -4.25 -13.08 19.89
N TRP A 436 -5.27 -13.41 19.10
CA TRP A 436 -5.48 -14.78 18.61
C TRP A 436 -4.38 -15.22 17.66
N VAL A 437 -4.02 -14.44 16.65
CA VAL A 437 -2.91 -14.78 15.74
C VAL A 437 -1.61 -14.91 16.54
N ARG A 438 -1.33 -13.93 17.41
CA ARG A 438 -0.11 -13.93 18.22
C ARG A 438 0.00 -15.16 19.12
N ASN A 439 -1.08 -15.55 19.80
CA ASN A 439 -1.03 -16.58 20.84
C ASN A 439 -1.31 -17.98 20.31
N GLU A 440 -2.11 -18.11 19.23
CA GLU A 440 -2.58 -19.40 18.75
C GLU A 440 -1.93 -19.82 17.42
N ILE A 441 -1.58 -18.88 16.55
CA ILE A 441 -1.09 -19.17 15.20
C ILE A 441 0.43 -19.03 15.11
N ILE A 442 1.00 -17.93 15.62
CA ILE A 442 2.46 -17.73 15.57
C ILE A 442 3.25 -18.87 16.23
N PRO A 443 2.83 -19.45 17.37
CA PRO A 443 3.52 -20.63 17.91
C PRO A 443 3.58 -21.82 16.96
N ILE A 444 2.50 -22.08 16.19
CA ILE A 444 2.46 -23.15 15.18
C ILE A 444 3.42 -22.86 14.04
N LEU A 445 3.38 -21.64 13.50
CA LEU A 445 4.28 -21.21 12.43
C LEU A 445 5.75 -21.27 12.87
N SER A 446 6.03 -20.96 14.13
CA SER A 446 7.38 -20.97 14.71
C SER A 446 7.95 -22.39 14.98
N GLU A 447 7.15 -23.44 14.80
CA GLU A 447 7.63 -24.82 14.89
C GLU A 447 8.59 -25.21 13.73
N THR A 448 8.70 -24.37 12.71
CA THR A 448 9.62 -24.56 11.60
C THR A 448 10.49 -23.33 11.37
N PRO A 449 11.81 -23.50 11.15
CA PRO A 449 12.71 -22.40 10.83
C PRO A 449 12.43 -21.80 9.43
N LYS A 450 11.56 -22.41 8.63
CA LYS A 450 11.15 -21.89 7.31
C LYS A 450 10.24 -20.65 7.45
N HIS A 451 9.52 -20.50 8.57
CA HIS A 451 8.72 -19.29 8.81
C HIS A 451 9.65 -18.13 9.19
N VAL A 452 9.73 -17.14 8.31
CA VAL A 452 10.72 -16.05 8.41
C VAL A 452 10.10 -14.68 8.55
N LEU A 453 8.83 -14.52 8.19
CA LEU A 453 8.19 -13.22 8.12
C LEU A 453 6.68 -13.32 8.33
N ASN A 454 6.14 -12.35 9.07
CA ASN A 454 4.71 -12.08 9.20
C ASN A 454 4.46 -10.62 8.82
N TYR A 455 3.56 -10.39 7.88
CA TYR A 455 3.07 -9.08 7.47
C TYR A 455 1.72 -8.80 8.09
#